data_4ff3f5ca0cade9ab722281fffd04ad48
#
_entry.id   4ff3f5ca0cade9ab722281fffd04ad48
#
_cell.length_a   1.000
_cell.length_b   1.000
_cell.length_c   1.000
_cell.angle_alpha   90.00
_cell.angle_beta   90.00
_cell.angle_gamma   90.00
#
_symmetry.space_group_name_H-M   'P 1'
#
loop_
_entity.id
_entity.type
_entity.pdbx_description
1 polymer ?
#
loop_
_entity_poly.entity_id
_entity_poly.type
_entity_poly.pdbx_seq_one_letter_code
_entity_poly.pdbx_strand_id
1 'polypeptide(L)'
;MPQAIRIRCEKFGEFKIYKAQSTFYIEPENDEADVESAYEKMKKVFGIATLTKAAVTDKNFDNIAQTVFDYLGEDLSNAKTFKVTAKRADKSFPMTSPEISAEIGHVILEKYPNLTVDMHNPQVTVMIEVRDFGSYVHKAKENGAGGMPVSSSGKGALMMSGGIDSPVAAYMMAKRGMTIMPVHFASPPYTGERARQKVITLCEKLSDYTGNMALHIVPFTAPQEYIRDNGVPELFTILMRRSMMRI
;
A
#
# COMPACT_ATOMS: atom_id res chain seq x y z
N MET A 1 0.77 8.71 -9.56
CA MET A 1 0.03 7.56 -8.98
C MET A 1 -0.18 6.40 -9.95
N PRO A 2 -0.82 6.52 -11.14
CA PRO A 2 -1.07 5.37 -12.04
C PRO A 2 0.20 4.62 -12.44
N GLN A 3 1.26 5.33 -12.80
CA GLN A 3 2.54 4.72 -13.15
C GLN A 3 3.18 3.96 -11.98
N ALA A 4 3.09 4.51 -10.76
CA ALA A 4 3.60 3.83 -9.58
C ALA A 4 2.83 2.53 -9.26
N ILE A 5 1.53 2.51 -9.50
CA ILE A 5 0.69 1.31 -9.37
C ILE A 5 1.10 0.28 -10.43
N ARG A 6 1.19 0.70 -11.71
CA ARG A 6 1.55 -0.19 -12.83
C ARG A 6 2.88 -0.91 -12.59
N ILE A 7 3.96 -0.17 -12.32
CA ILE A 7 5.29 -0.75 -12.08
C ILE A 7 5.28 -1.78 -10.95
N ARG A 8 4.41 -1.61 -9.95
CA ARG A 8 4.33 -2.54 -8.83
C ARG A 8 3.46 -3.75 -9.10
N CYS A 9 2.46 -3.63 -9.96
CA CYS A 9 1.61 -4.75 -10.37
C CYS A 9 2.27 -5.65 -11.43
N GLU A 10 3.10 -5.10 -12.31
CA GLU A 10 3.76 -5.83 -13.41
C GLU A 10 4.47 -7.13 -13.00
N LYS A 11 4.92 -7.22 -11.75
CA LYS A 11 5.58 -8.43 -11.22
C LYS A 11 4.62 -9.58 -10.92
N PHE A 12 3.33 -9.29 -10.87
CA PHE A 12 2.29 -10.22 -10.44
C PHE A 12 1.34 -10.61 -11.57
N GLY A 13 1.60 -10.17 -12.79
CA GLY A 13 0.80 -10.44 -13.96
C GLY A 13 0.37 -9.19 -14.71
N GLU A 14 -0.51 -9.39 -15.70
CA GLU A 14 -1.06 -8.31 -16.50
C GLU A 14 -2.32 -7.74 -15.85
N PHE A 15 -2.31 -6.42 -15.65
CA PHE A 15 -3.41 -5.71 -15.00
C PHE A 15 -3.82 -4.49 -15.81
N LYS A 16 -5.10 -4.37 -16.07
CA LYS A 16 -5.73 -3.16 -16.59
C LYS A 16 -5.91 -2.16 -15.45
N ILE A 17 -5.30 -0.99 -15.57
CA ILE A 17 -5.37 0.06 -14.56
C ILE A 17 -6.04 1.28 -15.13
N TYR A 18 -7.15 1.68 -14.53
CA TYR A 18 -7.89 2.87 -14.94
C TYR A 18 -8.44 3.64 -13.74
N LYS A 19 -8.84 4.88 -13.97
CA LYS A 19 -9.44 5.74 -12.96
C LYS A 19 -10.87 6.09 -13.36
N ALA A 20 -11.79 5.83 -12.45
CA ALA A 20 -13.15 6.33 -12.58
C ALA A 20 -13.52 7.11 -11.33
N GLN A 21 -13.99 8.34 -11.50
CA GLN A 21 -14.22 9.28 -10.42
C GLN A 21 -12.96 9.44 -9.54
N SER A 22 -13.01 9.14 -8.26
CA SER A 22 -11.88 9.25 -7.33
C SER A 22 -11.25 7.88 -6.99
N THR A 23 -11.62 6.82 -7.70
CA THR A 23 -11.18 5.45 -7.44
C THR A 23 -10.29 4.94 -8.58
N PHE A 24 -9.21 4.27 -8.23
CA PHE A 24 -8.42 3.47 -9.18
C PHE A 24 -8.92 2.03 -9.15
N TYR A 25 -9.11 1.47 -10.34
CA TYR A 25 -9.45 0.08 -10.56
C TYR A 25 -8.22 -0.63 -11.10
N ILE A 26 -7.93 -1.79 -10.54
CA ILE A 26 -6.83 -2.67 -10.92
C ILE A 26 -7.48 -4.02 -11.17
N GLU A 27 -7.67 -4.36 -12.45
CA GLU A 27 -8.36 -5.57 -12.88
C GLU A 27 -7.35 -6.51 -13.52
N PRO A 28 -7.32 -7.81 -13.16
CA PRO A 28 -6.50 -8.78 -13.85
C PRO A 28 -6.99 -8.92 -15.30
N GLU A 29 -6.07 -8.99 -16.27
CA GLU A 29 -6.41 -9.21 -17.67
C GLU A 29 -6.53 -10.70 -18.03
N ASN A 30 -6.02 -11.57 -17.17
CA ASN A 30 -6.08 -13.03 -17.32
C ASN A 30 -6.08 -13.73 -15.93
N ASP A 31 -6.37 -15.03 -15.92
CA ASP A 31 -6.45 -15.86 -14.71
C ASP A 31 -5.06 -16.17 -14.10
N GLU A 32 -3.97 -15.89 -14.80
CA GLU A 32 -2.60 -16.11 -14.33
C GLU A 32 -2.12 -14.99 -13.40
N ALA A 33 -2.83 -13.87 -13.35
CA ALA A 33 -2.46 -12.72 -12.53
C ALA A 33 -2.66 -13.03 -11.03
N ASP A 34 -1.59 -12.87 -10.24
CA ASP A 34 -1.62 -13.02 -8.78
C ASP A 34 -2.19 -11.76 -8.12
N VAL A 35 -3.52 -11.73 -8.02
CA VAL A 35 -4.28 -10.62 -7.41
C VAL A 35 -3.95 -10.46 -5.93
N GLU A 36 -3.68 -11.57 -5.22
CA GLU A 36 -3.40 -11.52 -3.78
C GLU A 36 -2.08 -10.82 -3.49
N SER A 37 -1.01 -11.23 -4.16
CA SER A 37 0.31 -10.61 -4.01
C SER A 37 0.31 -9.14 -4.48
N ALA A 38 -0.41 -8.84 -5.56
CA ALA A 38 -0.61 -7.47 -6.03
C ALA A 38 -1.33 -6.61 -4.98
N TYR A 39 -2.40 -7.14 -4.36
CA TYR A 39 -3.14 -6.46 -3.30
C TYR A 39 -2.26 -6.15 -2.09
N GLU A 40 -1.51 -7.13 -1.58
CA GLU A 40 -0.58 -6.94 -0.47
C GLU A 40 0.51 -5.91 -0.80
N LYS A 41 0.99 -5.89 -2.03
CA LYS A 41 1.95 -4.89 -2.48
C LYS A 41 1.34 -3.49 -2.53
N MET A 42 0.07 -3.37 -2.96
CA MET A 42 -0.64 -2.10 -3.03
C MET A 42 -0.88 -1.48 -1.64
N LYS A 43 -1.04 -2.27 -0.58
CA LYS A 43 -1.13 -1.78 0.80
C LYS A 43 0.08 -0.93 1.22
N LYS A 44 1.25 -1.18 0.64
CA LYS A 44 2.50 -0.49 0.95
C LYS A 44 2.75 0.76 0.07
N VAL A 45 1.90 1.07 -0.89
CA VAL A 45 2.11 2.19 -1.81
C VAL A 45 1.65 3.50 -1.17
N PHE A 46 2.59 4.43 -0.99
CA PHE A 46 2.25 5.78 -0.51
C PHE A 46 1.31 6.51 -1.48
N GLY A 47 0.30 7.14 -0.90
CA GLY A 47 -0.79 7.81 -1.61
C GLY A 47 -2.05 6.98 -1.74
N ILE A 48 -2.03 5.68 -1.43
CA ILE A 48 -3.23 4.84 -1.33
C ILE A 48 -3.74 4.93 0.11
N ALA A 49 -4.88 5.60 0.30
CA ALA A 49 -5.49 5.76 1.61
C ALA A 49 -6.22 4.48 2.05
N THR A 50 -7.04 3.94 1.16
CA THR A 50 -7.81 2.70 1.39
C THR A 50 -7.86 1.88 0.12
N LEU A 51 -7.97 0.57 0.28
CA LEU A 51 -8.12 -0.38 -0.82
C LEU A 51 -9.03 -1.53 -0.38
N THR A 52 -9.56 -2.24 -1.35
CA THR A 52 -10.36 -3.45 -1.14
C THR A 52 -10.29 -4.35 -2.36
N LYS A 53 -10.38 -5.65 -2.15
CA LYS A 53 -10.66 -6.61 -3.22
C LYS A 53 -12.16 -6.69 -3.40
N ALA A 54 -12.62 -6.78 -4.62
CA ALA A 54 -14.03 -6.87 -4.96
C ALA A 54 -14.28 -7.90 -6.05
N ALA A 55 -15.32 -8.69 -5.89
CA ALA A 55 -15.88 -9.45 -6.99
C ALA A 55 -16.73 -8.52 -7.87
N VAL A 56 -16.62 -8.70 -9.17
CA VAL A 56 -17.33 -7.89 -10.19
C VAL A 56 -18.47 -8.70 -10.77
N THR A 57 -19.63 -8.09 -10.95
CA THR A 57 -20.80 -8.72 -11.54
C THR A 57 -21.64 -7.69 -12.32
N ASP A 58 -22.58 -8.19 -13.09
CA ASP A 58 -23.52 -7.36 -13.82
C ASP A 58 -24.48 -6.60 -12.89
N LYS A 59 -25.11 -5.56 -13.43
CA LYS A 59 -26.13 -4.77 -12.73
C LYS A 59 -27.49 -5.48 -12.71
N ASN A 60 -27.53 -6.67 -12.16
CA ASN A 60 -28.73 -7.47 -11.92
C ASN A 60 -28.74 -7.93 -10.48
N PHE A 61 -29.91 -7.85 -9.82
CA PHE A 61 -30.02 -8.18 -8.40
C PHE A 61 -29.66 -9.64 -8.10
N ASP A 62 -30.16 -10.57 -8.92
CA ASP A 62 -29.90 -12.00 -8.71
C ASP A 62 -28.42 -12.33 -8.87
N ASN A 63 -27.74 -11.71 -9.86
CA ASN A 63 -26.30 -11.86 -10.07
C ASN A 63 -25.51 -11.26 -8.90
N ILE A 64 -25.94 -10.12 -8.36
CA ILE A 64 -25.34 -9.52 -7.16
C ILE A 64 -25.49 -10.47 -5.97
N ALA A 65 -26.69 -11.01 -5.72
CA ALA A 65 -26.96 -11.94 -4.62
C ALA A 65 -26.11 -13.22 -4.76
N GLN A 66 -26.04 -13.79 -5.96
CA GLN A 66 -25.20 -14.97 -6.21
C GLN A 66 -23.72 -14.65 -5.96
N THR A 67 -23.23 -13.51 -6.44
CA THR A 67 -21.84 -13.07 -6.23
C THR A 67 -21.52 -12.87 -4.74
N VAL A 68 -22.48 -12.40 -3.92
CA VAL A 68 -22.30 -12.33 -2.46
C VAL A 68 -22.03 -13.70 -1.89
N PHE A 69 -22.77 -14.73 -2.31
CA PHE A 69 -22.57 -16.09 -1.83
C PHE A 69 -21.27 -16.73 -2.33
N ASP A 70 -20.94 -16.52 -3.57
CA ASP A 70 -19.72 -17.09 -4.17
C ASP A 70 -18.45 -16.46 -3.57
N TYR A 71 -18.48 -15.16 -3.31
CA TYR A 71 -17.31 -14.43 -2.84
C TYR A 71 -17.19 -14.34 -1.32
N LEU A 72 -18.30 -14.23 -0.59
CA LEU A 72 -18.35 -14.05 0.87
C LEU A 72 -19.01 -15.21 1.62
N GLY A 73 -19.39 -16.29 0.94
CA GLY A 73 -20.11 -17.39 1.53
C GLY A 73 -19.38 -18.08 2.67
N GLU A 74 -18.06 -18.25 2.55
CA GLU A 74 -17.24 -18.82 3.61
C GLU A 74 -17.18 -17.90 4.83
N ASP A 75 -16.98 -16.59 4.63
CA ASP A 75 -16.98 -15.61 5.72
C ASP A 75 -18.33 -15.57 6.44
N LEU A 76 -19.43 -15.58 5.67
CA LEU A 76 -20.78 -15.56 6.23
C LEU A 76 -21.11 -16.85 7.00
N SER A 77 -20.68 -18.01 6.50
CA SER A 77 -20.92 -19.29 7.17
C SER A 77 -20.19 -19.40 8.52
N ASN A 78 -19.04 -18.74 8.65
CA ASN A 78 -18.21 -18.76 9.87
C ASN A 78 -18.54 -17.61 10.84
N ALA A 79 -19.36 -16.66 10.45
CA ALA A 79 -19.74 -15.51 11.27
C ALA A 79 -20.98 -15.78 12.13
N LYS A 80 -21.18 -14.95 13.15
CA LYS A 80 -22.41 -14.88 13.95
C LYS A 80 -23.23 -13.64 13.62
N THR A 81 -22.54 -12.56 13.23
CA THR A 81 -23.19 -11.28 12.94
C THR A 81 -22.70 -10.70 11.64
N PHE A 82 -23.58 -10.03 10.92
CA PHE A 82 -23.27 -9.36 9.67
C PHE A 82 -24.04 -8.06 9.50
N LYS A 83 -23.58 -7.27 8.52
CA LYS A 83 -24.23 -6.06 8.05
C LYS A 83 -24.11 -5.97 6.55
N VAL A 84 -25.17 -5.53 5.88
CA VAL A 84 -25.12 -5.16 4.47
C VAL A 84 -25.13 -3.64 4.33
N THR A 85 -24.28 -3.11 3.47
CA THR A 85 -24.25 -1.70 3.13
C THR A 85 -24.14 -1.57 1.62
N ALA A 86 -25.10 -0.92 0.99
CA ALA A 86 -25.08 -0.67 -0.45
C ALA A 86 -24.84 0.80 -0.78
N LYS A 87 -24.17 1.05 -1.88
CA LYS A 87 -24.00 2.36 -2.52
C LYS A 87 -24.40 2.27 -3.98
N ARG A 88 -25.40 3.04 -4.38
CA ARG A 88 -25.86 3.13 -5.76
C ARG A 88 -25.41 4.46 -6.36
N ALA A 89 -24.39 4.44 -7.22
CA ALA A 89 -23.99 5.59 -8.02
C ALA A 89 -24.83 5.68 -9.31
N ASP A 90 -25.10 4.54 -9.94
CA ASP A 90 -25.96 4.45 -11.12
C ASP A 90 -27.45 4.54 -10.71
N LYS A 91 -28.07 5.69 -11.04
CA LYS A 91 -29.48 5.93 -10.75
C LYS A 91 -30.45 5.16 -11.65
N SER A 92 -29.98 4.55 -12.73
CA SER A 92 -30.81 3.71 -13.61
C SER A 92 -31.11 2.32 -13.00
N PHE A 93 -30.34 1.90 -12.01
CA PHE A 93 -30.62 0.67 -11.28
C PHE A 93 -31.96 0.78 -10.53
N PRO A 94 -32.87 -0.19 -10.63
CA PRO A 94 -34.25 -0.04 -10.19
C PRO A 94 -34.41 0.12 -8.67
N MET A 95 -33.47 -0.40 -7.88
CA MET A 95 -33.53 -0.38 -6.41
C MET A 95 -32.68 0.74 -5.82
N THR A 96 -33.12 1.33 -4.73
CA THR A 96 -32.34 2.30 -3.94
C THR A 96 -31.28 1.59 -3.06
N SER A 97 -30.29 2.32 -2.55
CA SER A 97 -29.29 1.72 -1.67
C SER A 97 -29.85 1.05 -0.42
N PRO A 98 -30.87 1.62 0.30
CA PRO A 98 -31.51 0.94 1.39
C PRO A 98 -32.24 -0.35 0.97
N GLU A 99 -32.94 -0.34 -0.16
CA GLU A 99 -33.65 -1.52 -0.69
C GLU A 99 -32.66 -2.63 -1.04
N ILE A 100 -31.56 -2.32 -1.74
CA ILE A 100 -30.49 -3.30 -2.02
C ILE A 100 -29.96 -3.91 -0.71
N SER A 101 -29.71 -3.07 0.30
CA SER A 101 -29.18 -3.54 1.58
C SER A 101 -30.17 -4.45 2.32
N ALA A 102 -31.46 -4.12 2.28
CA ALA A 102 -32.53 -4.90 2.93
C ALA A 102 -32.73 -6.24 2.23
N GLU A 103 -32.89 -6.25 0.91
CA GLU A 103 -33.14 -7.47 0.14
C GLU A 103 -31.94 -8.43 0.16
N ILE A 104 -30.73 -7.95 0.02
CA ILE A 104 -29.52 -8.80 0.17
C ILE A 104 -29.42 -9.33 1.61
N GLY A 105 -29.74 -8.50 2.62
CA GLY A 105 -29.80 -8.93 4.01
C GLY A 105 -30.82 -10.07 4.22
N HIS A 106 -31.97 -9.95 3.58
CA HIS A 106 -33.02 -10.98 3.62
C HIS A 106 -32.55 -12.29 3.00
N VAL A 107 -32.02 -12.24 1.79
CA VAL A 107 -31.50 -13.43 1.08
C VAL A 107 -30.35 -14.10 1.84
N ILE A 108 -29.49 -13.33 2.54
CA ILE A 108 -28.46 -13.88 3.41
C ILE A 108 -29.06 -14.61 4.60
N LEU A 109 -30.08 -14.04 5.26
CA LEU A 109 -30.73 -14.67 6.42
C LEU A 109 -31.53 -15.94 6.05
N GLU A 110 -32.12 -15.99 4.86
CA GLU A 110 -32.76 -17.21 4.35
C GLU A 110 -31.73 -18.34 4.17
N LYS A 111 -30.55 -18.04 3.63
CA LYS A 111 -29.50 -19.05 3.40
C LYS A 111 -28.71 -19.41 4.67
N TYR A 112 -28.54 -18.46 5.58
CA TYR A 112 -27.80 -18.63 6.82
C TYR A 112 -28.64 -18.25 8.05
N PRO A 113 -29.61 -19.09 8.48
CA PRO A 113 -30.57 -18.75 9.53
C PRO A 113 -29.94 -18.54 10.92
N ASN A 114 -28.68 -18.93 11.11
CA ASN A 114 -27.92 -18.73 12.35
C ASN A 114 -27.28 -17.35 12.46
N LEU A 115 -27.26 -16.56 11.36
CA LEU A 115 -26.74 -15.21 11.36
C LEU A 115 -27.75 -14.23 11.97
N THR A 116 -27.22 -13.19 12.62
CA THR A 116 -27.99 -12.05 13.10
C THR A 116 -27.42 -10.75 12.52
N VAL A 117 -28.31 -9.76 12.33
CA VAL A 117 -27.89 -8.44 11.83
C VAL A 117 -27.35 -7.61 13.00
N ASP A 118 -26.13 -7.10 12.88
CA ASP A 118 -25.56 -6.12 13.82
C ASP A 118 -25.07 -4.89 13.05
N MET A 119 -25.77 -3.77 13.27
CA MET A 119 -25.47 -2.51 12.58
C MET A 119 -24.24 -1.78 13.13
N HIS A 120 -23.79 -2.11 14.34
CA HIS A 120 -22.72 -1.40 15.04
C HIS A 120 -21.37 -2.15 15.00
N ASN A 121 -21.39 -3.44 15.35
CA ASN A 121 -20.18 -4.25 15.48
C ASN A 121 -20.30 -5.59 14.72
N PRO A 122 -20.59 -5.58 13.40
CA PRO A 122 -20.73 -6.81 12.62
C PRO A 122 -19.37 -7.51 12.48
N GLN A 123 -19.39 -8.85 12.53
CA GLN A 123 -18.21 -9.65 12.22
C GLN A 123 -17.89 -9.60 10.70
N VAL A 124 -18.94 -9.61 9.88
CA VAL A 124 -18.81 -9.48 8.41
C VAL A 124 -19.61 -8.28 7.93
N THR A 125 -18.97 -7.39 7.19
CA THR A 125 -19.63 -6.30 6.47
C THR A 125 -19.64 -6.63 4.98
N VAL A 126 -20.82 -6.86 4.43
CA VAL A 126 -21.05 -7.02 2.99
C VAL A 126 -21.26 -5.64 2.38
N MET A 127 -20.36 -5.24 1.50
CA MET A 127 -20.44 -3.96 0.79
C MET A 127 -20.82 -4.20 -0.66
N ILE A 128 -21.82 -3.49 -1.14
CA ILE A 128 -22.30 -3.56 -2.53
C ILE A 128 -22.20 -2.16 -3.13
N GLU A 129 -21.47 -2.04 -4.22
CA GLU A 129 -21.39 -0.77 -4.96
C GLU A 129 -21.93 -0.97 -6.39
N VAL A 130 -23.09 -0.39 -6.71
CA VAL A 130 -23.65 -0.36 -8.06
C VAL A 130 -23.17 0.91 -8.75
N ARG A 131 -22.36 0.75 -9.80
CA ARG A 131 -21.75 1.83 -10.57
C ARG A 131 -22.20 1.79 -12.03
N ASP A 132 -21.82 2.80 -12.82
CA ASP A 132 -22.26 2.93 -14.23
C ASP A 132 -21.85 1.72 -15.09
N PHE A 133 -20.73 1.10 -14.80
CA PHE A 133 -20.12 0.03 -15.62
C PHE A 133 -20.14 -1.36 -14.99
N GLY A 134 -20.77 -1.54 -13.81
CA GLY A 134 -20.90 -2.84 -13.14
C GLY A 134 -21.25 -2.73 -11.69
N SER A 135 -21.44 -3.88 -11.06
CA SER A 135 -21.67 -4.01 -9.61
C SER A 135 -20.44 -4.68 -8.95
N TYR A 136 -20.13 -4.23 -7.76
CA TYR A 136 -18.98 -4.68 -6.98
C TYR A 136 -19.43 -5.18 -5.63
N VAL A 137 -19.02 -6.41 -5.28
CA VAL A 137 -19.24 -7.02 -3.97
C VAL A 137 -17.91 -7.13 -3.26
N HIS A 138 -17.80 -6.55 -2.07
CA HIS A 138 -16.55 -6.57 -1.30
C HIS A 138 -16.78 -6.52 0.22
N LYS A 139 -15.74 -6.80 0.98
CA LYS A 139 -15.69 -6.60 2.44
C LYS A 139 -15.45 -5.13 2.79
N ALA A 140 -15.33 -4.84 4.07
CA ALA A 140 -14.88 -3.52 4.52
C ALA A 140 -13.53 -3.15 3.90
N LYS A 141 -13.35 -1.85 3.63
CA LYS A 141 -12.09 -1.34 3.06
C LYS A 141 -10.97 -1.43 4.08
N GLU A 142 -9.79 -1.83 3.63
CA GLU A 142 -8.58 -1.84 4.43
C GLU A 142 -7.77 -0.55 4.25
N ASN A 143 -7.02 -0.18 5.28
CA ASN A 143 -6.14 0.97 5.21
C ASN A 143 -4.88 0.63 4.40
N GLY A 144 -4.54 1.50 3.46
CA GLY A 144 -3.25 1.49 2.79
C GLY A 144 -2.20 2.30 3.56
N ALA A 145 -1.02 2.44 2.98
CA ALA A 145 0.07 3.22 3.56
C ALA A 145 -0.25 4.71 3.76
N GLY A 146 -1.24 5.22 3.03
CA GLY A 146 -1.64 6.63 3.08
C GLY A 146 -0.53 7.58 2.61
N GLY A 147 -0.56 8.82 3.07
CA GLY A 147 0.43 9.82 2.70
C GLY A 147 0.25 10.37 1.29
N MET A 148 1.35 10.83 0.70
CA MET A 148 1.40 11.41 -0.65
C MET A 148 2.15 10.48 -1.60
N PRO A 149 1.79 10.46 -2.89
CA PRO A 149 2.57 9.71 -3.88
C PRO A 149 4.03 10.16 -3.88
N VAL A 150 4.96 9.20 -3.87
CA VAL A 150 6.39 9.49 -3.98
C VAL A 150 6.66 10.31 -5.25
N SER A 151 7.59 11.23 -5.20
CA SER A 151 7.96 12.21 -6.24
C SER A 151 6.98 13.40 -6.40
N SER A 152 5.99 13.56 -5.51
CA SER A 152 5.09 14.73 -5.54
C SER A 152 5.67 15.97 -4.84
N SER A 153 6.69 15.80 -3.98
CA SER A 153 7.26 16.88 -3.14
C SER A 153 8.77 17.05 -3.30
N GLY A 154 9.29 16.76 -4.52
CA GLY A 154 10.72 16.94 -4.82
C GLY A 154 11.60 15.76 -4.39
N LYS A 155 12.91 16.01 -4.33
CA LYS A 155 13.95 15.00 -4.02
C LYS A 155 14.76 15.44 -2.81
N GLY A 156 15.23 14.48 -2.03
CA GLY A 156 16.12 14.74 -0.91
C GLY A 156 17.20 13.67 -0.77
N ALA A 157 18.45 14.09 -0.58
CA ALA A 157 19.51 13.19 -0.17
C ALA A 157 19.38 12.88 1.32
N LEU A 158 19.55 11.62 1.69
CA LEU A 158 19.50 11.17 3.06
C LEU A 158 20.75 10.37 3.40
N MET A 159 21.48 10.79 4.42
CA MET A 159 22.62 10.02 4.94
C MET A 159 22.10 8.75 5.61
N MET A 160 22.27 7.62 4.90
CA MET A 160 21.76 6.32 5.34
C MET A 160 22.82 5.59 6.17
N SER A 161 22.46 5.28 7.40
CA SER A 161 23.29 4.52 8.34
C SER A 161 22.67 3.18 8.67
N GLY A 162 23.41 2.30 9.36
CA GLY A 162 22.87 1.06 9.91
C GLY A 162 22.06 1.23 11.20
N GLY A 163 21.81 2.46 11.66
CA GLY A 163 20.96 2.77 12.82
C GLY A 163 19.47 2.74 12.47
N ILE A 164 18.62 2.95 13.49
CA ILE A 164 17.16 2.93 13.35
C ILE A 164 16.59 4.27 12.84
N ASP A 165 17.26 5.39 13.10
CA ASP A 165 16.72 6.73 12.81
C ASP A 165 16.68 7.03 11.31
N SER A 166 17.75 6.72 10.57
CA SER A 166 17.83 7.06 9.15
C SER A 166 16.76 6.36 8.29
N PRO A 167 16.46 5.06 8.44
CA PRO A 167 15.37 4.44 7.68
C PRO A 167 13.98 4.97 8.09
N VAL A 168 13.78 5.32 9.37
CA VAL A 168 12.52 5.92 9.82
C VAL A 168 12.35 7.31 9.21
N ALA A 169 13.40 8.15 9.23
CA ALA A 169 13.37 9.46 8.57
C ALA A 169 13.08 9.33 7.06
N ALA A 170 13.74 8.37 6.38
CA ALA A 170 13.48 8.08 4.97
C ALA A 170 12.01 7.73 4.72
N TYR A 171 11.44 6.83 5.52
CA TYR A 171 10.03 6.44 5.45
C TYR A 171 9.09 7.65 5.64
N MET A 172 9.34 8.45 6.68
CA MET A 172 8.50 9.61 7.00
C MET A 172 8.54 10.67 5.89
N MET A 173 9.71 10.94 5.32
CA MET A 173 9.86 11.91 4.23
C MET A 173 9.28 11.40 2.92
N ALA A 174 9.48 10.11 2.60
CA ALA A 174 8.88 9.47 1.44
C ALA A 174 7.35 9.46 1.54
N LYS A 175 6.77 9.20 2.73
CA LYS A 175 5.33 9.26 2.98
C LYS A 175 4.75 10.68 2.76
N ARG A 176 5.58 11.71 2.83
CA ARG A 176 5.24 13.11 2.49
C ARG A 176 5.50 13.47 1.03
N GLY A 177 5.77 12.48 0.20
CA GLY A 177 5.89 12.62 -1.24
C GLY A 177 7.30 12.90 -1.75
N MET A 178 8.33 12.86 -0.91
CA MET A 178 9.72 13.04 -1.36
C MET A 178 10.28 11.79 -2.03
N THR A 179 11.04 11.99 -3.08
CA THR A 179 11.95 10.96 -3.60
C THR A 179 13.21 10.95 -2.76
N ILE A 180 13.51 9.84 -2.10
CA ILE A 180 14.70 9.70 -1.27
C ILE A 180 15.85 9.16 -2.09
N MET A 181 17.01 9.84 -2.00
CA MET A 181 18.30 9.38 -2.52
C MET A 181 19.18 8.98 -1.33
N PRO A 182 19.25 7.70 -0.96
CA PRO A 182 20.08 7.26 0.15
C PRO A 182 21.56 7.36 -0.21
N VAL A 183 22.33 7.96 0.70
CA VAL A 183 23.79 8.11 0.58
C VAL A 183 24.43 7.45 1.79
N HIS A 184 25.27 6.45 1.58
CA HIS A 184 26.04 5.78 2.62
C HIS A 184 27.51 6.10 2.50
N PHE A 185 28.11 6.62 3.57
CA PHE A 185 29.53 6.88 3.66
C PHE A 185 30.24 5.66 4.23
N ALA A 186 31.05 5.00 3.41
CA ALA A 186 31.78 3.80 3.77
C ALA A 186 33.25 4.13 4.05
N SER A 187 33.76 3.69 5.20
CA SER A 187 35.13 3.91 5.63
C SER A 187 35.83 2.59 6.00
N PRO A 188 36.12 1.69 5.04
CA PRO A 188 36.91 0.52 5.34
C PRO A 188 38.36 0.94 5.74
N PRO A 189 38.99 0.26 6.73
CA PRO A 189 38.52 -0.89 7.48
C PRO A 189 37.63 -0.57 8.70
N TYR A 190 37.36 0.72 8.98
CA TYR A 190 36.58 1.16 10.14
C TYR A 190 35.09 0.79 10.05
N THR A 191 34.55 0.71 8.84
CA THR A 191 33.19 0.16 8.58
C THR A 191 33.34 -1.17 7.87
N GLY A 192 32.89 -2.24 8.55
CA GLY A 192 32.96 -3.59 7.99
C GLY A 192 31.83 -3.90 6.99
N GLU A 193 31.99 -4.98 6.23
CA GLU A 193 31.02 -5.43 5.21
C GLU A 193 29.61 -5.68 5.83
N ARG A 194 29.54 -6.14 7.08
CA ARG A 194 28.25 -6.34 7.78
C ARG A 194 27.47 -5.02 7.93
N ALA A 195 28.16 -3.91 8.17
CA ALA A 195 27.52 -2.59 8.28
C ALA A 195 26.96 -2.15 6.93
N ARG A 196 27.73 -2.36 5.86
CA ARG A 196 27.28 -2.11 4.47
C ARG A 196 26.07 -2.95 4.10
N GLN A 197 26.13 -4.26 4.35
CA GLN A 197 25.01 -5.16 4.06
C GLN A 197 23.73 -4.77 4.82
N LYS A 198 23.87 -4.34 6.09
CA LYS A 198 22.74 -3.84 6.86
C LYS A 198 22.06 -2.62 6.21
N VAL A 199 22.85 -1.70 5.68
CA VAL A 199 22.32 -0.52 4.96
C VAL A 199 21.60 -0.93 3.69
N ILE A 200 22.13 -1.87 2.92
CA ILE A 200 21.47 -2.43 1.73
C ILE A 200 20.12 -3.02 2.11
N THR A 201 20.08 -3.90 3.11
CA THR A 201 18.84 -4.53 3.59
C THR A 201 17.79 -3.50 4.07
N LEU A 202 18.22 -2.41 4.71
CA LEU A 202 17.32 -1.33 5.11
C LEU A 202 16.75 -0.59 3.88
N CYS A 203 17.57 -0.34 2.86
CA CYS A 203 17.10 0.25 1.61
C CYS A 203 16.14 -0.66 0.85
N GLU A 204 16.39 -1.98 0.82
CA GLU A 204 15.48 -2.97 0.24
C GLU A 204 14.10 -2.93 0.92
N LYS A 205 14.05 -2.92 2.25
CA LYS A 205 12.79 -2.80 3.00
C LYS A 205 12.06 -1.47 2.72
N LEU A 206 12.78 -0.37 2.59
CA LEU A 206 12.21 0.92 2.21
C LEU A 206 11.65 0.90 0.79
N SER A 207 12.29 0.18 -0.14
CA SER A 207 11.85 0.09 -1.54
C SER A 207 10.46 -0.54 -1.69
N ASP A 208 9.99 -1.31 -0.70
CA ASP A 208 8.63 -1.80 -0.66
C ASP A 208 7.58 -0.68 -0.67
N TYR A 209 7.90 0.45 -0.04
CA TYR A 209 7.02 1.62 0.06
C TYR A 209 7.32 2.68 -0.99
N THR A 210 8.61 2.95 -1.22
CA THR A 210 9.06 4.06 -2.07
C THR A 210 9.16 3.69 -3.55
N GLY A 211 9.30 2.40 -3.87
CA GLY A 211 9.73 1.90 -5.16
C GLY A 211 11.26 1.83 -5.26
N ASN A 212 11.73 1.58 -6.47
CA ASN A 212 13.18 1.45 -6.71
C ASN A 212 13.91 2.72 -6.29
N MET A 213 15.02 2.54 -5.58
CA MET A 213 15.92 3.63 -5.18
C MET A 213 17.38 3.24 -5.47
N ALA A 214 18.18 4.22 -5.84
CA ALA A 214 19.61 4.04 -6.01
C ALA A 214 20.32 4.39 -4.71
N LEU A 215 21.00 3.41 -4.10
CA LEU A 215 21.87 3.64 -2.95
C LEU A 215 23.25 4.12 -3.45
N HIS A 216 23.63 5.33 -3.06
CA HIS A 216 24.94 5.90 -3.35
C HIS A 216 25.90 5.54 -2.22
N ILE A 217 26.99 4.83 -2.54
CA ILE A 217 28.03 4.49 -1.58
C ILE A 217 29.25 5.36 -1.86
N VAL A 218 29.57 6.22 -0.91
CA VAL A 218 30.68 7.18 -1.00
C VAL A 218 31.86 6.70 -0.17
N PRO A 219 33.04 6.47 -0.76
CA PRO A 219 34.26 6.18 0.00
C PRO A 219 34.61 7.37 0.88
N PHE A 220 34.76 7.13 2.19
CA PHE A 220 35.01 8.22 3.14
C PHE A 220 36.26 7.99 4.03
N THR A 221 37.02 6.93 3.78
CA THR A 221 38.22 6.60 4.59
C THR A 221 39.23 7.72 4.61
N ALA A 222 39.67 8.21 3.45
CA ALA A 222 40.69 9.26 3.37
C ALA A 222 40.26 10.59 4.03
N PRO A 223 39.04 11.11 3.82
CA PRO A 223 38.55 12.26 4.58
C PRO A 223 38.49 12.01 6.09
N GLN A 224 38.09 10.82 6.52
CA GLN A 224 38.00 10.44 7.93
C GLN A 224 39.40 10.45 8.59
N GLU A 225 40.40 9.84 7.94
CA GLU A 225 41.77 9.79 8.43
C GLU A 225 42.39 11.19 8.48
N TYR A 226 42.19 12.00 7.43
CA TYR A 226 42.65 13.37 7.42
C TYR A 226 42.09 14.20 8.60
N ILE A 227 40.79 14.06 8.89
CA ILE A 227 40.15 14.77 9.99
C ILE A 227 40.68 14.24 11.35
N ARG A 228 40.93 12.93 11.47
CA ARG A 228 41.52 12.34 12.66
C ARG A 228 42.89 12.86 12.96
N ASP A 229 43.74 12.96 11.92
CA ASP A 229 45.16 13.26 12.06
C ASP A 229 45.46 14.78 12.14
N ASN A 230 44.57 15.62 11.64
CA ASN A 230 44.76 17.08 11.56
C ASN A 230 43.66 17.89 12.27
N GLY A 231 42.59 17.25 12.72
CA GLY A 231 41.46 17.91 13.37
C GLY A 231 41.62 17.98 14.89
N VAL A 232 40.76 18.79 15.52
CA VAL A 232 40.60 18.82 16.99
C VAL A 232 39.82 17.59 17.41
N PRO A 233 40.35 16.71 18.31
CA PRO A 233 39.73 15.46 18.65
C PRO A 233 38.27 15.59 19.16
N GLU A 234 37.98 16.63 19.95
CA GLU A 234 36.66 16.91 20.51
C GLU A 234 35.62 17.25 19.42
N LEU A 235 36.08 17.74 18.27
CA LEU A 235 35.25 18.14 17.14
C LEU A 235 35.19 17.08 16.02
N PHE A 236 35.85 15.93 16.20
CA PHE A 236 35.99 14.89 15.17
C PHE A 236 34.65 14.52 14.50
N THR A 237 33.64 14.18 15.31
CA THR A 237 32.32 13.78 14.79
C THR A 237 31.61 14.91 14.05
N ILE A 238 31.76 16.15 14.54
CA ILE A 238 31.16 17.34 13.90
C ILE A 238 31.84 17.61 12.55
N LEU A 239 33.16 17.54 12.50
CA LEU A 239 33.95 17.76 11.28
C LEU A 239 33.63 16.68 10.23
N MET A 240 33.52 15.41 10.66
CA MET A 240 33.08 14.33 9.77
C MET A 240 31.71 14.61 9.15
N ARG A 241 30.70 14.90 9.99
CA ARG A 241 29.33 15.19 9.51
C ARG A 241 29.29 16.40 8.58
N ARG A 242 30.05 17.46 8.91
CA ARG A 242 30.18 18.64 8.04
C ARG A 242 30.78 18.30 6.68
N SER A 243 31.78 17.43 6.66
CA SER A 243 32.44 16.98 5.40
C SER A 243 31.47 16.14 4.58
N MET A 244 30.73 15.21 5.20
CA MET A 244 29.69 14.40 4.55
C MET A 244 28.57 15.25 3.93
N MET A 245 28.23 16.38 4.56
CA MET A 245 27.19 17.29 4.04
C MET A 245 27.69 18.17 2.88
N ARG A 246 28.98 18.21 2.60
CA ARG A 246 29.59 19.00 1.51
C ARG A 246 29.87 18.20 0.25
N ILE A 247 29.91 16.88 0.36
CA ILE A 247 30.06 15.94 -0.74
C ILE A 247 28.69 15.69 -1.40
#